data_0e0a156dac0b26a0e8c694c68b27a5fe
#
_entry.id   0e0a156dac0b26a0e8c694c68b27a5fe
#
_cell.length_a   1.000
_cell.length_b   1.000
_cell.length_c   1.000
_cell.angle_alpha   90.00
_cell.angle_beta   90.00
_cell.angle_gamma   90.00
#
_symmetry.space_group_name_H-M   'P 1'
#
loop_
_entity.id
_entity.type
_entity.pdbx_description
1 polymer ?
#
loop_
_entity_poly.entity_id
_entity_poly.type
_entity_poly.pdbx_seq_one_letter_code
_entity_poly.pdbx_strand_id
1 'polypeptide(L)'
;MLRFRSLGSGSSGNATLVEARSDASVTRLLVDCGLGIRTLERRLAIAGLRFDDIDGLFITHEHSDHVGCARALALRERIPVWMSEGTWSARGSLDYEGLLNLAADGAAIEVGHLLLQPFAVPHD
;
A
#
# COMPACT_ATOMS: atom_id res chain seq x y z
N MET A 1 10.34 -8.60 -14.36
CA MET A 1 8.99 -8.43 -14.91
C MET A 1 8.11 -7.72 -13.90
N LEU A 2 7.30 -6.80 -14.36
CA LEU A 2 6.41 -6.01 -13.52
C LEU A 2 4.96 -6.37 -13.85
N ARG A 3 4.13 -6.61 -12.82
CA ARG A 3 2.72 -6.97 -13.00
C ARG A 3 1.84 -6.14 -12.08
N PHE A 4 0.63 -5.85 -12.53
CA PHE A 4 -0.37 -5.09 -11.77
C PHE A 4 -1.67 -5.89 -11.73
N ARG A 5 -2.34 -5.86 -10.58
CA ARG A 5 -3.66 -6.47 -10.41
C ARG A 5 -4.52 -5.57 -9.54
N SER A 6 -5.67 -5.16 -10.05
CA SER A 6 -6.65 -4.43 -9.23
C SER A 6 -7.35 -5.43 -8.30
N LEU A 7 -7.38 -5.11 -7.02
CA LEU A 7 -8.14 -5.86 -6.01
C LEU A 7 -9.44 -5.14 -5.66
N GLY A 8 -9.56 -3.89 -6.06
CA GLY A 8 -10.74 -3.06 -5.87
C GLY A 8 -10.52 -1.68 -6.44
N SER A 9 -11.59 -1.06 -6.94
CA SER A 9 -11.52 0.30 -7.46
C SER A 9 -12.86 1.02 -7.22
N GLY A 10 -12.80 2.34 -7.07
CA GLY A 10 -13.97 3.18 -6.89
C GLY A 10 -14.17 3.60 -5.45
N SER A 11 -15.35 4.18 -5.18
CA SER A 11 -15.66 4.78 -3.88
C SER A 11 -15.87 3.76 -2.76
N SER A 12 -16.06 2.49 -3.09
CA SER A 12 -16.21 1.42 -2.09
C SER A 12 -14.87 0.84 -1.63
N GLY A 13 -13.78 1.27 -2.23
CA GLY A 13 -12.43 0.87 -1.81
C GLY A 13 -11.50 0.65 -2.97
N ASN A 14 -10.25 1.11 -2.80
CA ASN A 14 -9.21 0.99 -3.81
C ASN A 14 -8.05 0.17 -3.24
N ALA A 15 -7.56 -0.78 -4.02
CA ALA A 15 -6.35 -1.53 -3.72
C ALA A 15 -5.79 -2.12 -5.01
N THR A 16 -4.52 -1.90 -5.24
CA THR A 16 -3.81 -2.43 -6.41
C THR A 16 -2.58 -3.18 -5.95
N LEU A 17 -2.43 -4.41 -6.40
CA LEU A 17 -1.24 -5.20 -6.15
C LEU A 17 -0.24 -4.95 -7.27
N VAL A 18 0.99 -4.58 -6.90
CA VAL A 18 2.10 -4.40 -7.84
C VAL A 18 3.15 -5.45 -7.50
N GLU A 19 3.54 -6.24 -8.49
CA GLU A 19 4.55 -7.29 -8.32
C GLU A 19 5.75 -7.04 -9.22
N ALA A 20 6.95 -7.12 -8.66
CA ALA A 20 8.20 -7.13 -9.41
C ALA A 20 8.87 -8.49 -9.19
N ARG A 21 9.07 -9.20 -10.28
CA ARG A 21 9.68 -10.53 -10.24
C ARG A 21 11.06 -10.50 -10.85
N SER A 22 12.03 -11.07 -10.16
CA SER A 22 13.41 -11.20 -10.63
C SER A 22 13.92 -12.57 -10.21
N ASP A 23 14.28 -13.40 -11.18
CA ASP A 23 14.78 -14.78 -10.97
C ASP A 23 13.95 -15.56 -9.94
N ALA A 24 14.50 -15.78 -8.75
CA ALA A 24 13.87 -16.58 -7.72
C ALA A 24 13.07 -15.78 -6.70
N SER A 25 13.00 -14.46 -6.83
CA SER A 25 12.34 -13.62 -5.82
C SER A 25 11.29 -12.71 -6.41
N VAL A 26 10.32 -12.34 -5.58
CA VAL A 26 9.21 -11.46 -5.94
C VAL A 26 9.06 -10.42 -4.85
N THR A 27 8.90 -9.16 -5.26
CA THR A 27 8.50 -8.08 -4.37
C THR A 27 7.05 -7.72 -4.64
N ARG A 28 6.24 -7.62 -3.60
CA ARG A 28 4.83 -7.28 -3.72
C ARG A 28 4.51 -6.04 -2.89
N LEU A 29 3.90 -5.07 -3.54
CA LEU A 29 3.48 -3.82 -2.92
C LEU A 29 1.97 -3.68 -3.10
N LEU A 30 1.26 -3.34 -2.04
CA LEU A 30 -0.14 -2.90 -2.15
C LEU A 30 -0.15 -1.38 -2.25
N VAL A 31 -0.73 -0.86 -3.31
CA VAL A 31 -0.99 0.57 -3.47
C VAL A 31 -2.44 0.79 -3.09
N ASP A 32 -2.63 1.49 -2.00
CA ASP A 32 -3.90 1.71 -1.31
C ASP A 32 -4.48 0.45 -0.69
N CYS A 33 -5.21 0.62 0.40
CA CYS A 33 -5.84 -0.44 1.19
C CYS A 33 -7.23 -0.01 1.64
N GLY A 34 -8.02 0.52 0.69
CA GLY A 34 -9.34 1.08 0.99
C GLY A 34 -10.42 0.04 1.24
N LEU A 35 -10.12 -1.24 1.05
CA LEU A 35 -11.03 -2.33 1.34
C LEU A 35 -11.00 -2.66 2.83
N GLY A 36 -12.06 -3.30 3.33
CA GLY A 36 -12.01 -3.90 4.67
C GLY A 36 -10.99 -5.05 4.67
N ILE A 37 -10.40 -5.30 5.84
CA ILE A 37 -9.29 -6.25 5.94
C ILE A 37 -9.70 -7.68 5.50
N ARG A 38 -10.92 -8.10 5.82
CA ARG A 38 -11.40 -9.42 5.42
C ARG A 38 -11.65 -9.51 3.91
N THR A 39 -12.17 -8.44 3.33
CA THR A 39 -12.38 -8.37 1.88
C THR A 39 -11.04 -8.41 1.16
N LEU A 40 -10.05 -7.67 1.64
CA LEU A 40 -8.71 -7.67 1.08
C LEU A 40 -8.09 -9.07 1.16
N GLU A 41 -8.22 -9.72 2.31
CA GLU A 41 -7.71 -11.09 2.50
C GLU A 41 -8.32 -12.06 1.48
N ARG A 42 -9.63 -11.98 1.26
CA ARG A 42 -10.31 -12.84 0.28
C ARG A 42 -9.84 -12.55 -1.15
N ARG A 43 -9.66 -11.27 -1.48
CA ARG A 43 -9.20 -10.87 -2.83
C ARG A 43 -7.78 -11.37 -3.10
N LEU A 44 -6.90 -11.28 -2.10
CA LEU A 44 -5.54 -11.83 -2.19
C LEU A 44 -5.58 -13.35 -2.34
N ALA A 45 -6.45 -14.03 -1.60
CA ALA A 45 -6.58 -15.49 -1.67
C ALA A 45 -6.99 -15.97 -3.07
N ILE A 46 -7.85 -15.22 -3.75
CA ILE A 46 -8.22 -15.51 -5.15
C ILE A 46 -6.99 -15.47 -6.05
N ALA A 47 -6.03 -14.59 -5.74
CA ALA A 47 -4.76 -14.50 -6.46
C ALA A 47 -3.72 -15.53 -5.98
N GLY A 48 -4.08 -16.40 -5.03
CA GLY A 48 -3.17 -17.38 -4.45
C GLY A 48 -2.20 -16.79 -3.43
N LEU A 49 -2.54 -15.65 -2.82
CA LEU A 49 -1.64 -14.92 -1.94
C LEU A 49 -2.21 -14.77 -0.54
N ARG A 50 -1.32 -14.54 0.41
CA ARG A 50 -1.61 -14.24 1.81
C ARG A 50 -0.97 -12.91 2.17
N PHE A 51 -1.34 -12.34 3.33
CA PHE A 51 -0.71 -11.10 3.81
C PHE A 51 0.81 -11.25 3.99
N ASP A 52 1.29 -12.45 4.32
CA ASP A 52 2.73 -12.71 4.44
C ASP A 52 3.49 -12.49 3.13
N ASP A 53 2.80 -12.50 2.01
CA ASP A 53 3.41 -12.29 0.69
C ASP A 53 3.59 -10.82 0.35
N ILE A 54 3.08 -9.91 1.19
CA ILE A 54 3.10 -8.46 0.93
C ILE A 54 4.28 -7.83 1.62
N ASP A 55 5.12 -7.13 0.86
CA ASP A 55 6.35 -6.52 1.34
C ASP A 55 6.20 -5.07 1.77
N GLY A 56 5.15 -4.39 1.33
CA GLY A 56 4.92 -3.00 1.70
C GLY A 56 3.55 -2.51 1.29
N LEU A 57 3.14 -1.39 1.91
CA LEU A 57 1.90 -0.68 1.59
C LEU A 57 2.26 0.74 1.20
N PHE A 58 1.68 1.24 0.12
CA PHE A 58 1.82 2.63 -0.28
C PHE A 58 0.44 3.27 -0.35
N ILE A 59 0.21 4.33 0.42
CA ILE A 59 -1.08 5.01 0.50
C ILE A 59 -1.00 6.33 -0.27
N THR A 60 -1.85 6.48 -1.28
CA THR A 60 -1.82 7.65 -2.17
C THR A 60 -2.64 8.82 -1.65
N HIS A 61 -3.71 8.56 -0.89
CA HIS A 61 -4.64 9.59 -0.40
C HIS A 61 -5.07 9.29 1.03
N GLU A 62 -5.47 10.36 1.75
CA GLU A 62 -6.03 10.27 3.10
C GLU A 62 -7.48 9.80 3.14
N HIS A 63 -8.18 9.73 1.99
CA HIS A 63 -9.58 9.33 1.96
C HIS A 63 -9.74 7.86 2.36
N SER A 64 -10.86 7.53 3.01
CA SER A 64 -11.08 6.19 3.55
C SER A 64 -11.10 5.09 2.49
N ASP A 65 -11.51 5.41 1.26
CA ASP A 65 -11.50 4.47 0.14
C ASP A 65 -10.08 4.16 -0.39
N HIS A 66 -9.05 4.80 0.16
CA HIS A 66 -7.64 4.53 -0.12
C HIS A 66 -6.88 4.04 1.12
N VAL A 67 -7.08 4.68 2.27
CA VAL A 67 -6.33 4.34 3.49
C VAL A 67 -6.98 3.18 4.28
N GLY A 68 -8.30 3.11 4.28
CA GLY A 68 -9.10 2.01 4.84
C GLY A 68 -8.49 1.23 5.99
N CYS A 69 -8.09 0.01 5.73
CA CYS A 69 -7.54 -0.90 6.73
C CYS A 69 -6.00 -0.85 6.84
N ALA A 70 -5.34 0.13 6.21
CA ALA A 70 -3.87 0.14 6.10
C ALA A 70 -3.18 0.04 7.45
N ARG A 71 -3.59 0.86 8.42
CA ARG A 71 -2.93 0.85 9.74
C ARG A 71 -3.15 -0.47 10.48
N ALA A 72 -4.39 -0.96 10.51
CA ALA A 72 -4.70 -2.23 11.16
C ALA A 72 -3.90 -3.38 10.55
N LEU A 73 -3.84 -3.42 9.23
CA LEU A 73 -3.08 -4.44 8.50
C LEU A 73 -1.58 -4.31 8.78
N ALA A 74 -1.04 -3.10 8.69
CA ALA A 74 0.39 -2.88 8.93
C ALA A 74 0.80 -3.33 10.33
N LEU A 75 0.05 -2.94 11.36
CA LEU A 75 0.38 -3.29 12.73
C LEU A 75 0.23 -4.78 12.99
N ARG A 76 -0.82 -5.40 12.45
CA ARG A 76 -1.08 -6.83 12.66
C ARG A 76 -0.03 -7.70 11.98
N GLU A 77 0.32 -7.38 10.73
CA GLU A 77 1.22 -8.19 9.92
C GLU A 77 2.66 -7.68 9.89
N ARG A 78 2.93 -6.56 10.57
CA ARG A 78 4.24 -5.92 10.64
C ARG A 78 4.78 -5.57 9.25
N ILE A 79 3.94 -4.92 8.44
CA ILE A 79 4.27 -4.52 7.07
C ILE A 79 4.62 -3.03 7.05
N PRO A 80 5.76 -2.63 6.46
CA PRO A 80 6.10 -1.20 6.34
C PRO A 80 5.12 -0.46 5.44
N VAL A 81 4.86 0.81 5.79
CA VAL A 81 3.89 1.66 5.11
C VAL A 81 4.59 2.94 4.66
N TRP A 82 4.30 3.37 3.46
CA TRP A 82 4.74 4.65 2.91
C TRP A 82 3.53 5.53 2.61
N MET A 83 3.59 6.77 3.01
CA MET A 83 2.62 7.81 2.66
C MET A 83 3.26 9.17 2.85
N SER A 84 2.67 10.20 2.23
CA SER A 84 3.15 11.56 2.42
C SER A 84 2.86 12.05 3.84
N GLU A 85 3.62 13.05 4.29
CA GLU A 85 3.36 13.71 5.57
C GLU A 85 1.94 14.30 5.61
N GLY A 86 1.49 14.89 4.49
CA GLY A 86 0.15 15.44 4.40
C GLY A 86 -0.95 14.40 4.58
N THR A 87 -0.79 13.24 3.97
CA THR A 87 -1.73 12.12 4.13
C THR A 87 -1.75 11.65 5.59
N TRP A 88 -0.57 11.46 6.18
CA TRP A 88 -0.44 11.02 7.56
C TRP A 88 -1.09 12.01 8.53
N SER A 89 -0.78 13.32 8.41
CA SER A 89 -1.35 14.32 9.31
C SER A 89 -2.85 14.51 9.10
N ALA A 90 -3.35 14.41 7.88
CA ALA A 90 -4.78 14.48 7.60
C ALA A 90 -5.56 13.34 8.28
N ARG A 91 -4.91 12.22 8.58
CA ARG A 91 -5.51 11.08 9.29
C ARG A 91 -5.20 11.09 10.79
N GLY A 92 -4.77 12.23 11.34
CA GLY A 92 -4.57 12.39 12.77
C GLY A 92 -3.19 12.03 13.27
N SER A 93 -2.20 11.91 12.38
CA SER A 93 -0.80 11.59 12.74
C SER A 93 -0.71 10.34 13.63
N LEU A 94 -1.42 9.28 13.26
CA LEU A 94 -1.51 8.07 14.05
C LEU A 94 -0.15 7.37 14.15
N ASP A 95 0.07 6.71 15.28
CA ASP A 95 1.29 5.93 15.51
C ASP A 95 1.23 4.61 14.72
N TYR A 96 2.28 4.33 13.97
CA TYR A 96 2.44 3.08 13.21
C TYR A 96 3.53 2.17 13.80
N GLU A 97 3.94 2.42 15.05
CA GLU A 97 4.88 1.57 15.78
C GLU A 97 6.20 1.32 15.02
N GLY A 98 6.71 2.36 14.36
CA GLY A 98 7.97 2.29 13.62
C GLY A 98 7.86 1.79 12.18
N LEU A 99 6.66 1.45 11.73
CA LEU A 99 6.46 0.94 10.36
C LEU A 99 6.23 2.03 9.32
N LEU A 100 5.95 3.27 9.74
CA LEU A 100 5.68 4.37 8.84
C LEU A 100 6.97 4.95 8.27
N ASN A 101 6.97 5.17 6.96
CA ASN A 101 8.00 5.88 6.22
C ASN A 101 7.34 7.02 5.47
N LEU A 102 7.72 8.26 5.77
CA LEU A 102 7.15 9.41 5.08
C LEU A 102 7.78 9.54 3.70
N ALA A 103 6.93 9.62 2.67
CA ALA A 103 7.35 9.72 1.28
C ALA A 103 7.36 11.18 0.86
N ALA A 104 8.52 11.68 0.43
CA ALA A 104 8.65 13.03 -0.09
C ALA A 104 8.36 13.05 -1.60
N ASP A 105 7.78 14.16 -2.07
CA ASP A 105 7.49 14.36 -3.48
C ASP A 105 8.77 14.25 -4.30
N GLY A 106 8.77 13.40 -5.31
CA GLY A 106 9.89 13.19 -6.22
C GLY A 106 11.05 12.37 -5.66
N ALA A 107 11.01 11.99 -4.37
CA ALA A 107 12.08 11.20 -3.78
C ALA A 107 11.91 9.71 -4.13
N ALA A 108 13.01 9.07 -4.52
CA ALA A 108 12.98 7.65 -4.86
C ALA A 108 12.86 6.79 -3.59
N ILE A 109 12.03 5.76 -3.66
CA ILE A 109 11.80 4.80 -2.58
C ILE A 109 12.07 3.40 -3.14
N GLU A 110 12.92 2.65 -2.45
CA GLU A 110 13.18 1.27 -2.83
C GLU A 110 12.42 0.31 -1.92
N VAL A 111 11.66 -0.60 -2.52
CA VAL A 111 10.98 -1.68 -1.82
C VAL A 111 11.34 -2.97 -2.56
N GLY A 112 12.31 -3.72 -2.04
CA GLY A 112 12.81 -4.92 -2.73
C GLY A 112 13.28 -4.60 -4.14
N HIS A 113 12.64 -5.22 -5.13
CA HIS A 113 12.95 -4.99 -6.56
C HIS A 113 12.19 -3.83 -7.17
N LEU A 114 11.33 -3.14 -6.40
CA LEU A 114 10.54 -2.02 -6.87
C LEU A 114 11.23 -0.70 -6.56
N LEU A 115 11.21 0.20 -7.52
CA LEU A 115 11.61 1.58 -7.34
C LEU A 115 10.37 2.45 -7.55
N LEU A 116 10.01 3.21 -6.52
CA LEU A 116 8.87 4.11 -6.54
C LEU A 116 9.37 5.54 -6.57
N GLN A 117 8.71 6.35 -7.37
CA GLN A 117 9.01 7.79 -7.42
C GLN A 117 7.70 8.56 -7.32
N PRO A 118 7.23 8.83 -6.10
CA PRO A 118 5.97 9.53 -5.90
C PRO A 118 6.08 10.99 -6.34
N PHE A 119 5.01 11.53 -6.85
CA PHE A 119 4.91 12.94 -7.18
C PHE A 119 3.50 13.42 -6.86
N ALA A 120 3.42 14.67 -6.41
CA ALA A 120 2.15 15.28 -6.07
C ALA A 120 1.36 15.59 -7.33
N VAL A 121 0.05 15.30 -7.29
CA VAL A 121 -0.87 15.69 -8.35
C VAL A 121 -2.01 16.51 -7.72
N PRO A 122 -2.54 17.51 -8.43
CA PRO A 122 -3.71 18.22 -7.93
C PRO A 122 -4.91 17.28 -7.88
N HIS A 123 -5.66 17.36 -6.78
CA HIS A 123 -6.94 16.66 -6.68
C HIS A 123 -7.90 17.51 -5.88
N ASP A 124 -9.18 17.34 -6.13
CA ASP A 124 -10.24 18.08 -5.45
C ASP A 124 -10.62 17.49 -4.11
#